data_28e00404879b38ff80daa3c2284b5a76
#
_entry.id   28e00404879b38ff80daa3c2284b5a76
#
_cell.length_a   1.000
_cell.length_b   1.000
_cell.length_c   1.000
_cell.angle_alpha   90.00
_cell.angle_beta   90.00
_cell.angle_gamma   90.00
#
_symmetry.space_group_name_H-M   'P 1'
#
loop_
_entity.id
_entity.type
_entity.pdbx_description
1 polymer ?
#
loop_
_entity_poly.entity_id
_entity_poly.type
_entity_poly.pdbx_seq_one_letter_code
_entity_poly.pdbx_strand_id
1 'polypeptide(L)'
;MPKPTWKGAGGLVEGFGISFAGVSRGPAPRQQIHNEAGAEQQEEEAVAEAVIVEAVRTARGKRKGSLSAVHPVDLLARTLSGALERAGVSPKDVDDVIMGCVTQVGEQGLNVARAAVLAAGLPIEIPATTINRFCGSGLQAVNFGAQAVLAGAAQLIVAGGVEHMTRVPMGSDAMGGEGPMSPGLLEKWPNLVPQGLSAEMIAEKWGYTRRQLDEFAAASQLKAANAIEKGYFAREILPLYPGGKTFDRDEHPRPATTADTLALLKPLFKEDGKLHAGNSSGIVDGAAAVVISTKGRARSLGLKPRAKIVSMAVVGSDPVLMLTGPVPASRKALAQADLTVADIDVFEINEAFAPIPILVAAELGIPMEKVNPNGGAIALGHPLGATGAMLLASALHELERTGQRRALITLCIGYGMGIATIIDRKVD
;
A
#
# COMPACT_ATOMS: atom_id res chain seq x y z
N MET A 1 10.99 -35.97 14.95
CA MET A 1 12.02 -34.94 15.25
C MET A 1 11.65 -34.25 16.56
N PRO A 2 12.52 -34.20 17.57
CA PRO A 2 12.16 -33.69 18.90
C PRO A 2 12.05 -32.17 18.90
N LYS A 3 11.11 -31.63 19.67
CA LYS A 3 10.87 -30.22 19.91
C LYS A 3 12.01 -29.62 20.77
N PRO A 4 12.53 -28.42 20.49
CA PRO A 4 13.50 -27.74 21.36
C PRO A 4 12.81 -27.21 22.62
N THR A 5 13.33 -27.59 23.78
CA THR A 5 12.93 -27.09 25.11
C THR A 5 13.85 -25.93 25.47
N TRP A 6 13.29 -24.72 25.63
CA TRP A 6 13.99 -23.58 26.21
C TRP A 6 13.92 -23.65 27.74
N LYS A 7 15.07 -23.80 28.41
CA LYS A 7 15.19 -23.61 29.85
C LYS A 7 15.62 -22.17 30.10
N GLY A 8 14.82 -21.42 30.86
CA GLY A 8 15.15 -20.07 31.29
C GLY A 8 16.32 -20.06 32.28
N ALA A 9 17.29 -19.17 32.03
CA ALA A 9 18.33 -18.82 32.96
C ALA A 9 17.98 -17.45 33.58
N GLY A 10 17.61 -17.48 34.87
CA GLY A 10 17.55 -16.27 35.70
C GLY A 10 18.98 -15.86 36.10
N GLY A 11 19.37 -14.66 35.80
CA GLY A 11 20.62 -14.05 36.23
C GLY A 11 20.37 -12.62 36.70
N LEU A 12 20.76 -12.35 37.92
CA LEU A 12 20.77 -11.06 38.63
C LEU A 12 21.52 -10.00 37.83
N VAL A 13 20.93 -8.82 37.68
CA VAL A 13 21.61 -7.62 37.17
C VAL A 13 21.97 -6.74 38.37
N GLU A 14 23.24 -6.74 38.73
CA GLU A 14 23.81 -5.75 39.63
C GLU A 14 24.09 -4.45 38.89
N GLY A 15 23.79 -3.32 39.57
CA GLY A 15 23.84 -1.99 38.99
C GLY A 15 25.29 -1.48 38.79
N PHE A 16 25.52 -0.85 37.67
CA PHE A 16 26.68 0.01 37.39
C PHE A 16 26.30 1.47 37.58
N GLY A 17 26.78 2.07 38.66
CA GLY A 17 26.76 3.51 38.88
C GLY A 17 27.89 4.20 38.08
N ILE A 18 27.55 5.09 37.16
CA ILE A 18 28.51 5.95 36.48
C ILE A 18 28.50 7.34 37.11
N SER A 19 29.60 7.69 37.75
CA SER A 19 29.85 9.03 38.30
C SER A 19 30.41 9.96 37.24
N PHE A 20 29.77 11.08 36.99
CA PHE A 20 30.31 12.14 36.13
C PHE A 20 31.13 13.11 36.95
N ALA A 21 32.48 13.08 36.77
CA ALA A 21 33.38 14.10 37.25
C ALA A 21 33.43 15.27 36.26
N GLY A 22 33.17 16.49 36.77
CA GLY A 22 33.16 17.70 35.97
C GLY A 22 34.55 18.09 35.48
N VAL A 23 34.67 18.43 34.20
CA VAL A 23 35.85 19.07 33.60
C VAL A 23 35.44 20.47 33.16
N SER A 24 35.97 21.48 33.86
CA SER A 24 35.89 22.89 33.46
C SER A 24 36.89 23.17 32.33
N ARG A 25 36.43 23.61 31.20
CA ARG A 25 37.29 24.13 30.12
C ARG A 25 37.20 25.66 30.08
N GLY A 26 38.35 26.29 30.24
CA GLY A 26 38.58 27.72 30.03
C GLY A 26 38.52 28.11 28.53
N PRO A 27 38.36 29.40 28.22
CA PRO A 27 38.16 29.86 26.84
C PRO A 27 39.42 29.77 26.00
N ALA A 28 39.30 29.18 24.80
CA ALA A 28 40.35 29.13 23.79
C ALA A 28 40.45 30.47 23.01
N PRO A 29 41.66 30.87 22.53
CA PRO A 29 41.86 32.14 21.83
C PRO A 29 41.22 32.12 20.44
N ARG A 30 40.59 33.26 20.08
CA ARG A 30 40.05 33.52 18.73
C ARG A 30 41.18 33.72 17.75
N GLN A 31 41.34 32.80 16.79
CA GLN A 31 42.08 33.06 15.56
C GLN A 31 41.19 33.79 14.56
N GLN A 32 41.66 34.98 14.12
CA GLN A 32 41.08 35.68 12.99
C GLN A 32 41.43 34.90 11.71
N ILE A 33 40.38 34.37 11.02
CA ILE A 33 40.53 33.81 9.69
C ILE A 33 40.21 34.93 8.70
N HIS A 34 41.18 35.25 7.86
CA HIS A 34 41.04 36.18 6.74
C HIS A 34 40.04 35.58 5.72
N ASN A 35 39.01 36.33 5.45
CA ASN A 35 38.09 36.07 4.33
C ASN A 35 38.79 36.38 3.01
N GLU A 36 39.21 35.37 2.28
CA GLU A 36 39.38 35.44 0.85
C GLU A 36 38.06 35.06 0.17
N ALA A 37 37.49 36.00 -0.57
CA ALA A 37 36.24 35.86 -1.30
C ALA A 37 36.45 34.87 -2.46
N GLY A 38 36.12 33.63 -2.25
CA GLY A 38 35.77 32.69 -3.31
C GLY A 38 34.28 32.86 -3.62
N ALA A 39 33.95 33.22 -4.84
CA ALA A 39 32.58 33.18 -5.35
C ALA A 39 32.12 31.73 -5.37
N GLU A 40 31.59 31.26 -4.27
CA GLU A 40 30.85 30.01 -4.21
C GLU A 40 29.53 30.24 -4.97
N GLN A 41 29.43 29.59 -6.12
CA GLN A 41 28.17 29.35 -6.80
C GLN A 41 27.26 28.73 -5.77
N GLN A 42 26.25 29.47 -5.31
CA GLN A 42 25.09 28.89 -4.63
C GLN A 42 24.43 27.97 -5.67
N GLU A 43 24.81 26.68 -5.65
CA GLU A 43 23.93 25.65 -6.17
C GLU A 43 22.65 25.80 -5.35
N GLU A 44 21.61 26.29 -5.99
CA GLU A 44 20.24 26.26 -5.49
C GLU A 44 20.03 24.84 -4.97
N GLU A 45 19.91 24.65 -3.65
CA GLU A 45 19.72 23.35 -3.03
C GLU A 45 18.45 22.77 -3.66
N ALA A 46 18.62 21.95 -4.69
CA ALA A 46 17.51 21.34 -5.41
C ALA A 46 16.74 20.51 -4.40
N VAL A 47 15.49 20.93 -4.13
CA VAL A 47 14.58 20.23 -3.22
C VAL A 47 14.61 18.75 -3.57
N ALA A 48 14.96 17.90 -2.59
CA ALA A 48 15.07 16.48 -2.81
C ALA A 48 13.76 15.92 -3.38
N GLU A 49 13.82 15.21 -4.50
CA GLU A 49 12.66 14.58 -5.12
C GLU A 49 12.72 13.07 -4.89
N ALA A 50 11.61 12.49 -4.42
CA ALA A 50 11.41 11.04 -4.37
C ALA A 50 10.81 10.58 -5.70
N VAL A 51 11.56 9.78 -6.45
CA VAL A 51 11.16 9.29 -7.77
C VAL A 51 10.90 7.78 -7.75
N ILE A 52 9.90 7.36 -8.51
CA ILE A 52 9.57 5.97 -8.75
C ILE A 52 10.35 5.51 -9.98
N VAL A 53 11.20 4.50 -9.81
CA VAL A 53 11.97 3.88 -10.88
C VAL A 53 11.22 2.69 -11.47
N GLU A 54 10.60 1.88 -10.60
CA GLU A 54 9.79 0.74 -11.03
C GLU A 54 8.62 0.52 -10.07
N ALA A 55 7.50 0.01 -10.58
CA ALA A 55 6.36 -0.42 -9.79
C ALA A 55 5.75 -1.67 -10.43
N VAL A 56 5.75 -2.77 -9.68
CA VAL A 56 5.29 -4.08 -10.15
C VAL A 56 4.40 -4.75 -9.12
N ARG A 57 3.60 -5.69 -9.61
CA ARG A 57 2.79 -6.57 -8.76
C ARG A 57 2.77 -8.00 -9.29
N THR A 58 2.40 -8.94 -8.47
CA THR A 58 1.95 -10.25 -8.94
C THR A 58 0.55 -10.13 -9.54
N ALA A 59 0.15 -11.07 -10.38
CA ALA A 59 -1.27 -11.30 -10.58
C ALA A 59 -1.91 -11.66 -9.23
N ARG A 60 -3.19 -11.30 -9.04
CA ARG A 60 -3.94 -11.62 -7.81
C ARG A 60 -4.51 -13.05 -7.92
N GLY A 61 -4.08 -13.91 -7.01
CA GLY A 61 -4.60 -15.28 -6.90
C GLY A 61 -5.95 -15.27 -6.17
N LYS A 62 -6.97 -15.88 -6.76
CA LYS A 62 -8.24 -16.07 -6.04
C LYS A 62 -8.06 -16.99 -4.84
N ARG A 63 -8.94 -16.89 -3.88
CA ARG A 63 -8.94 -17.78 -2.71
C ARG A 63 -8.88 -19.25 -3.14
N LYS A 64 -7.91 -20.00 -2.62
CA LYS A 64 -7.59 -21.38 -3.01
C LYS A 64 -7.25 -21.56 -4.50
N GLY A 65 -6.76 -20.49 -5.16
CA GLY A 65 -6.31 -20.49 -6.55
C GLY A 65 -4.84 -20.86 -6.73
N SER A 66 -4.24 -20.39 -7.82
CA SER A 66 -2.87 -20.77 -8.23
C SER A 66 -1.79 -20.41 -7.20
N LEU A 67 -1.98 -19.35 -6.38
CA LEU A 67 -1.02 -18.97 -5.35
C LEU A 67 -1.16 -19.77 -4.05
N SER A 68 -2.21 -20.59 -3.86
CA SER A 68 -2.50 -21.26 -2.59
C SER A 68 -1.36 -22.15 -2.06
N ALA A 69 -0.52 -22.69 -2.93
CA ALA A 69 0.65 -23.49 -2.56
C ALA A 69 1.94 -22.68 -2.34
N VAL A 70 1.93 -21.37 -2.68
CA VAL A 70 3.10 -20.51 -2.55
C VAL A 70 3.15 -19.91 -1.14
N HIS A 71 4.27 -20.07 -0.43
CA HIS A 71 4.44 -19.46 0.88
C HIS A 71 4.50 -17.92 0.75
N PRO A 72 3.87 -17.11 1.62
CA PRO A 72 3.86 -15.65 1.51
C PRO A 72 5.25 -15.02 1.50
N VAL A 73 6.22 -15.57 2.22
CA VAL A 73 7.63 -15.15 2.19
C VAL A 73 8.21 -15.35 0.78
N ASP A 74 7.96 -16.51 0.15
CA ASP A 74 8.47 -16.80 -1.20
C ASP A 74 7.78 -15.96 -2.27
N LEU A 75 6.48 -15.68 -2.08
CA LEU A 75 5.72 -14.77 -2.95
C LEU A 75 6.34 -13.38 -2.94
N LEU A 76 6.62 -12.85 -1.75
CA LEU A 76 7.25 -11.54 -1.59
C LEU A 76 8.70 -11.55 -2.09
N ALA A 77 9.48 -12.59 -1.79
CA ALA A 77 10.87 -12.74 -2.23
C ALA A 77 11.00 -12.65 -3.77
N ARG A 78 10.14 -13.38 -4.49
CA ARG A 78 10.08 -13.30 -5.96
C ARG A 78 9.66 -11.92 -6.46
N THR A 79 8.77 -11.26 -5.74
CA THR A 79 8.32 -9.91 -6.09
C THR A 79 9.45 -8.89 -5.91
N LEU A 80 10.23 -8.98 -4.84
CA LEU A 80 11.40 -8.13 -4.59
C LEU A 80 12.46 -8.34 -5.68
N SER A 81 12.85 -9.59 -5.95
CA SER A 81 13.83 -9.90 -7.00
C SER A 81 13.38 -9.40 -8.37
N GLY A 82 12.13 -9.67 -8.74
CA GLY A 82 11.59 -9.23 -10.02
C GLY A 82 11.46 -7.72 -10.17
N ALA A 83 11.19 -6.98 -9.07
CA ALA A 83 11.17 -5.53 -9.08
C ALA A 83 12.57 -4.94 -9.33
N LEU A 84 13.60 -5.46 -8.65
CA LEU A 84 14.98 -5.04 -8.82
C LEU A 84 15.52 -5.39 -10.23
N GLU A 85 15.23 -6.59 -10.72
CA GLU A 85 15.59 -7.02 -12.05
C GLU A 85 14.99 -6.10 -13.13
N ARG A 86 13.69 -5.83 -13.07
CA ARG A 86 13.03 -4.91 -14.02
C ARG A 86 13.54 -3.49 -13.95
N ALA A 87 13.83 -3.02 -12.73
CA ALA A 87 14.41 -1.70 -12.51
C ALA A 87 15.85 -1.57 -13.03
N GLY A 88 16.55 -2.70 -13.25
CA GLY A 88 17.98 -2.71 -13.53
C GLY A 88 18.82 -2.28 -12.32
N VAL A 89 18.31 -2.48 -11.10
CA VAL A 89 18.95 -2.09 -9.84
C VAL A 89 19.74 -3.25 -9.28
N SER A 90 21.03 -3.02 -9.00
CA SER A 90 21.83 -3.98 -8.24
C SER A 90 21.31 -4.08 -6.80
N PRO A 91 21.10 -5.27 -6.24
CA PRO A 91 20.68 -5.41 -4.85
C PRO A 91 21.60 -4.70 -3.84
N LYS A 92 22.87 -4.49 -4.16
CA LYS A 92 23.84 -3.77 -3.31
C LYS A 92 23.55 -2.27 -3.18
N ASP A 93 22.72 -1.73 -4.08
CA ASP A 93 22.34 -0.32 -4.08
C ASP A 93 21.08 -0.04 -3.25
N VAL A 94 20.46 -1.08 -2.66
CA VAL A 94 19.26 -0.97 -1.83
C VAL A 94 19.62 -0.69 -0.40
N ASP A 95 19.15 0.43 0.13
CA ASP A 95 19.39 0.85 1.51
C ASP A 95 18.42 0.22 2.51
N ASP A 96 17.15 0.01 2.12
CA ASP A 96 16.13 -0.58 3.00
C ASP A 96 14.96 -1.18 2.20
N VAL A 97 14.21 -2.10 2.85
CA VAL A 97 12.99 -2.71 2.33
C VAL A 97 11.85 -2.49 3.32
N ILE A 98 10.78 -1.81 2.89
CA ILE A 98 9.62 -1.50 3.73
C ILE A 98 8.37 -2.15 3.13
N MET A 99 7.79 -3.16 3.83
CA MET A 99 6.64 -3.90 3.29
C MET A 99 5.42 -3.83 4.20
N GLY A 100 4.28 -3.58 3.58
CA GLY A 100 2.97 -3.67 4.23
C GLY A 100 2.51 -5.12 4.34
N CYS A 101 2.03 -5.50 5.54
CA CYS A 101 1.30 -6.74 5.76
C CYS A 101 0.33 -6.54 6.92
N VAL A 102 -0.92 -6.95 6.77
CA VAL A 102 -1.95 -6.70 7.80
C VAL A 102 -1.98 -7.84 8.79
N THR A 103 -2.16 -9.07 8.33
CA THR A 103 -2.32 -10.23 9.19
C THR A 103 -0.95 -10.84 9.52
N GLN A 104 -0.19 -10.16 10.42
CA GLN A 104 1.19 -10.50 10.78
C GLN A 104 1.24 -11.65 11.79
N VAL A 105 0.73 -12.83 11.44
CA VAL A 105 0.69 -14.02 12.26
C VAL A 105 1.00 -15.25 11.41
N GLY A 106 1.43 -16.34 12.03
CA GLY A 106 1.75 -17.60 11.35
C GLY A 106 2.80 -17.39 10.26
N GLU A 107 2.48 -17.72 9.00
CA GLU A 107 3.40 -17.62 7.86
C GLU A 107 3.72 -16.18 7.43
N GLN A 108 2.97 -15.18 7.88
CA GLN A 108 3.21 -13.75 7.73
C GLN A 108 3.72 -13.09 9.03
N GLY A 109 3.98 -13.90 10.06
CA GLY A 109 4.43 -13.43 11.36
C GLY A 109 5.88 -12.97 11.41
N LEU A 110 6.29 -12.50 12.60
CA LEU A 110 7.61 -11.92 12.88
C LEU A 110 7.87 -10.68 11.99
N ASN A 111 8.69 -10.82 10.98
CA ASN A 111 8.99 -9.77 10.01
C ASN A 111 9.06 -10.39 8.61
N VAL A 112 7.91 -10.48 7.94
CA VAL A 112 7.79 -11.11 6.62
C VAL A 112 8.66 -10.39 5.57
N ALA A 113 8.89 -9.09 5.71
CA ALA A 113 9.76 -8.32 4.82
C ALA A 113 11.21 -8.81 4.93
N ARG A 114 11.75 -8.93 6.16
CA ARG A 114 13.12 -9.41 6.35
C ARG A 114 13.27 -10.88 5.94
N ALA A 115 12.30 -11.71 6.25
CA ALA A 115 12.29 -13.10 5.82
C ALA A 115 12.34 -13.21 4.28
N ALA A 116 11.60 -12.35 3.57
CA ALA A 116 11.58 -12.31 2.11
C ALA A 116 12.91 -11.82 1.50
N VAL A 117 13.57 -10.82 2.10
CA VAL A 117 14.91 -10.37 1.69
C VAL A 117 15.91 -11.54 1.75
N LEU A 118 15.90 -12.30 2.85
CA LEU A 118 16.77 -13.47 3.02
C LEU A 118 16.41 -14.62 2.07
N ALA A 119 15.12 -14.90 1.90
CA ALA A 119 14.63 -15.95 1.00
C ALA A 119 14.92 -15.63 -0.49
N ALA A 120 14.97 -14.34 -0.84
CA ALA A 120 15.35 -13.88 -2.17
C ALA A 120 16.87 -13.98 -2.43
N GLY A 121 17.69 -14.33 -1.42
CA GLY A 121 19.15 -14.34 -1.53
C GLY A 121 19.76 -12.94 -1.72
N LEU A 122 19.03 -11.90 -1.34
CA LEU A 122 19.55 -10.53 -1.39
C LEU A 122 20.63 -10.32 -0.31
N PRO A 123 21.50 -9.30 -0.44
CA PRO A 123 22.53 -9.01 0.53
C PRO A 123 22.00 -8.94 1.97
N ILE A 124 22.73 -9.55 2.91
CA ILE A 124 22.32 -9.60 4.33
C ILE A 124 22.38 -8.24 5.01
N GLU A 125 23.08 -7.30 4.41
CA GLU A 125 23.20 -5.91 4.84
C GLU A 125 21.94 -5.10 4.63
N ILE A 126 21.04 -5.53 3.71
CA ILE A 126 19.78 -4.85 3.46
C ILE A 126 18.84 -5.06 4.65
N PRO A 127 18.57 -4.07 5.48
CA PRO A 127 17.57 -4.16 6.52
C PRO A 127 16.17 -4.28 5.90
N ALA A 128 15.19 -4.69 6.71
CA ALA A 128 13.81 -4.67 6.26
C ALA A 128 12.84 -4.54 7.42
N THR A 129 11.71 -3.90 7.20
CA THR A 129 10.63 -3.77 8.17
C THR A 129 9.28 -4.11 7.58
N THR A 130 8.40 -4.66 8.42
CA THR A 130 7.00 -4.91 8.10
C THR A 130 6.12 -3.96 8.87
N ILE A 131 5.21 -3.28 8.18
CA ILE A 131 4.31 -2.30 8.79
C ILE A 131 2.85 -2.72 8.63
N ASN A 132 2.01 -2.30 9.58
CA ASN A 132 0.57 -2.48 9.53
C ASN A 132 -0.14 -1.13 9.67
N ARG A 133 -0.85 -0.72 8.64
CA ARG A 133 -1.87 0.34 8.62
C ARG A 133 -3.12 -0.20 7.93
N PHE A 134 -3.53 -1.44 8.28
CA PHE A 134 -4.64 -2.16 7.64
C PHE A 134 -4.58 -2.06 6.11
N CYS A 135 -5.72 -1.82 5.44
CA CYS A 135 -5.82 -1.71 3.98
C CYS A 135 -4.84 -0.70 3.35
N GLY A 136 -4.36 0.27 4.12
CA GLY A 136 -3.40 1.29 3.67
C GLY A 136 -1.93 0.87 3.77
N SER A 137 -1.60 -0.31 4.30
CA SER A 137 -0.21 -0.71 4.62
C SER A 137 0.75 -0.60 3.43
N GLY A 138 0.37 -1.11 2.26
CA GLY A 138 1.22 -1.06 1.07
C GLY A 138 1.50 0.36 0.58
N LEU A 139 0.50 1.25 0.57
CA LEU A 139 0.70 2.64 0.20
C LEU A 139 1.49 3.40 1.29
N GLN A 140 1.27 3.05 2.56
CA GLN A 140 2.06 3.62 3.66
C GLN A 140 3.53 3.21 3.60
N ALA A 141 3.82 1.98 3.21
CA ALA A 141 5.20 1.53 2.98
C ALA A 141 5.87 2.37 1.88
N VAL A 142 5.18 2.61 0.77
CA VAL A 142 5.64 3.50 -0.30
C VAL A 142 5.85 4.93 0.22
N ASN A 143 4.91 5.47 1.00
CA ASN A 143 5.02 6.80 1.57
C ASN A 143 6.20 6.91 2.56
N PHE A 144 6.44 5.89 3.40
CA PHE A 144 7.61 5.87 4.29
C PHE A 144 8.92 5.78 3.51
N GLY A 145 8.99 4.97 2.45
CA GLY A 145 10.14 4.92 1.55
C GLY A 145 10.43 6.28 0.91
N ALA A 146 9.40 6.95 0.39
CA ALA A 146 9.53 8.29 -0.17
C ALA A 146 9.97 9.33 0.88
N GLN A 147 9.41 9.28 2.09
CA GLN A 147 9.79 10.16 3.20
C GLN A 147 11.24 9.94 3.64
N ALA A 148 11.71 8.69 3.72
CA ALA A 148 13.10 8.39 4.05
C ALA A 148 14.06 8.94 2.98
N VAL A 149 13.72 8.81 1.71
CA VAL A 149 14.48 9.37 0.58
C VAL A 149 14.49 10.89 0.63
N LEU A 150 13.35 11.54 0.85
CA LEU A 150 13.24 13.00 0.96
C LEU A 150 13.99 13.56 2.19
N ALA A 151 14.03 12.81 3.28
CA ALA A 151 14.74 13.18 4.50
C ALA A 151 16.26 12.90 4.43
N GLY A 152 16.76 12.31 3.34
CA GLY A 152 18.17 11.94 3.21
C GLY A 152 18.61 10.74 4.06
N ALA A 153 17.66 10.01 4.68
CA ALA A 153 17.96 8.82 5.47
C ALA A 153 18.30 7.60 4.60
N ALA A 154 17.86 7.60 3.35
CA ALA A 154 18.17 6.58 2.35
C ALA A 154 18.21 7.22 0.96
N GLN A 155 18.82 6.55 0.00
CA GLN A 155 18.90 6.99 -1.39
C GLN A 155 18.09 6.10 -2.36
N LEU A 156 17.94 4.81 -2.03
CA LEU A 156 17.15 3.86 -2.80
C LEU A 156 16.49 2.82 -1.88
N ILE A 157 15.17 2.76 -1.96
CA ILE A 157 14.34 1.88 -1.13
C ILE A 157 13.43 1.03 -2.02
N VAL A 158 13.19 -0.22 -1.61
CA VAL A 158 12.11 -1.03 -2.15
C VAL A 158 10.96 -1.04 -1.16
N ALA A 159 9.80 -0.51 -1.55
CA ALA A 159 8.61 -0.45 -0.71
C ALA A 159 7.41 -1.12 -1.38
N GLY A 160 6.50 -1.69 -0.60
CA GLY A 160 5.35 -2.39 -1.17
C GLY A 160 4.56 -3.16 -0.14
N GLY A 161 4.21 -4.42 -0.44
CA GLY A 161 3.52 -5.26 0.52
C GLY A 161 3.15 -6.64 0.00
N VAL A 162 2.70 -7.47 0.94
CA VAL A 162 2.20 -8.82 0.69
C VAL A 162 0.97 -9.08 1.56
N GLU A 163 0.03 -9.82 1.03
CA GLU A 163 -1.04 -10.45 1.82
C GLU A 163 -1.43 -11.75 1.15
N HIS A 164 -1.46 -12.82 1.94
CA HIS A 164 -1.83 -14.14 1.49
C HIS A 164 -3.04 -14.65 2.28
N MET A 165 -4.23 -14.20 1.89
CA MET A 165 -5.46 -14.41 2.67
C MET A 165 -6.01 -15.84 2.59
N THR A 166 -5.48 -16.66 1.68
CA THR A 166 -5.78 -18.10 1.60
C THR A 166 -5.08 -18.88 2.70
N ARG A 167 -3.79 -18.59 2.99
CA ARG A 167 -2.96 -19.32 3.96
C ARG A 167 -3.04 -18.69 5.36
N VAL A 168 -3.12 -17.37 5.43
CA VAL A 168 -3.28 -16.60 6.66
C VAL A 168 -4.59 -15.83 6.58
N PRO A 169 -5.72 -16.40 7.06
CA PRO A 169 -7.03 -15.79 6.96
C PRO A 169 -7.08 -14.42 7.65
N MET A 170 -7.77 -13.46 7.04
CA MET A 170 -8.03 -12.14 7.62
C MET A 170 -8.63 -12.26 9.03
N GLY A 171 -8.08 -11.50 9.98
CA GLY A 171 -8.52 -11.52 11.38
C GLY A 171 -7.84 -12.58 12.24
N SER A 172 -6.94 -13.43 11.69
CA SER A 172 -6.17 -14.40 12.49
C SER A 172 -5.25 -13.71 13.51
N ASP A 173 -4.85 -12.49 13.26
CA ASP A 173 -4.05 -11.62 14.15
C ASP A 173 -4.85 -11.07 15.34
N ALA A 174 -6.19 -11.16 15.29
CA ALA A 174 -7.08 -10.77 16.38
C ALA A 174 -7.49 -11.99 17.27
N MET A 175 -6.98 -13.18 16.98
CA MET A 175 -7.32 -14.39 17.73
C MET A 175 -6.39 -14.56 18.94
N GLY A 176 -6.98 -14.98 20.05
CA GLY A 176 -6.29 -15.23 21.31
C GLY A 176 -6.49 -14.13 22.34
N GLY A 177 -6.39 -14.49 23.62
CA GLY A 177 -6.70 -13.59 24.73
C GLY A 177 -8.12 -13.03 24.64
N GLU A 178 -8.27 -11.76 25.01
CA GLU A 178 -9.54 -11.01 24.93
C GLU A 178 -9.70 -10.30 23.55
N GLY A 179 -8.76 -10.50 22.63
CA GLY A 179 -8.73 -9.83 21.34
C GLY A 179 -8.35 -8.34 21.45
N PRO A 180 -8.41 -7.58 20.32
CA PRO A 180 -7.95 -6.19 20.27
C PRO A 180 -8.96 -5.17 20.84
N MET A 181 -10.20 -5.57 21.13
CA MET A 181 -11.27 -4.70 21.63
C MET A 181 -11.20 -4.59 23.15
N SER A 182 -10.28 -3.76 23.68
CA SER A 182 -10.14 -3.57 25.11
C SER A 182 -11.38 -2.90 25.74
N PRO A 183 -11.67 -3.13 27.05
CA PRO A 183 -12.75 -2.45 27.75
C PRO A 183 -12.66 -0.92 27.66
N GLY A 184 -11.46 -0.33 27.74
CA GLY A 184 -11.25 1.10 27.61
C GLY A 184 -11.54 1.64 26.21
N LEU A 185 -11.29 0.85 25.15
CA LEU A 185 -11.68 1.21 23.79
C LEU A 185 -13.20 1.21 23.65
N LEU A 186 -13.87 0.17 24.13
CA LEU A 186 -15.33 0.03 24.05
C LEU A 186 -16.07 1.03 24.92
N GLU A 187 -15.49 1.42 26.06
CA GLU A 187 -16.04 2.51 26.88
C GLU A 187 -16.10 3.84 26.12
N LYS A 188 -15.05 4.17 25.36
CA LYS A 188 -14.97 5.42 24.58
C LYS A 188 -15.76 5.34 23.29
N TRP A 189 -15.80 4.17 22.67
CA TRP A 189 -16.41 3.92 21.37
C TRP A 189 -17.34 2.69 21.40
N PRO A 190 -18.48 2.78 22.14
CA PRO A 190 -19.39 1.64 22.32
C PRO A 190 -20.08 1.19 21.03
N ASN A 191 -20.10 2.06 20.01
CA ASN A 191 -20.76 1.83 18.72
C ASN A 191 -19.80 1.39 17.62
N LEU A 192 -18.58 0.95 17.94
CA LEU A 192 -17.68 0.37 16.94
C LEU A 192 -18.32 -0.87 16.30
N VAL A 193 -18.22 -0.94 15.00
CA VAL A 193 -18.81 -2.02 14.20
C VAL A 193 -17.78 -2.64 13.25
N PRO A 194 -17.98 -3.89 12.80
CA PRO A 194 -17.21 -4.45 11.69
C PRO A 194 -17.35 -3.63 10.41
N GLN A 195 -16.32 -3.64 9.55
CA GLN A 195 -16.26 -2.82 8.33
C GLN A 195 -17.49 -2.96 7.42
N GLY A 196 -18.03 -4.18 7.28
CA GLY A 196 -19.21 -4.39 6.45
C GLY A 196 -20.45 -3.65 6.97
N LEU A 197 -20.63 -3.57 8.30
CA LEU A 197 -21.71 -2.77 8.89
C LEU A 197 -21.46 -1.26 8.73
N SER A 198 -20.22 -0.81 8.85
CA SER A 198 -19.84 0.57 8.54
C SER A 198 -20.18 0.93 7.08
N ALA A 199 -19.89 0.04 6.15
CA ALA A 199 -20.23 0.25 4.73
C ALA A 199 -21.74 0.28 4.49
N GLU A 200 -22.55 -0.54 5.20
CA GLU A 200 -24.03 -0.46 5.19
C GLU A 200 -24.50 0.90 5.73
N MET A 201 -23.94 1.36 6.85
CA MET A 201 -24.28 2.68 7.43
C MET A 201 -23.96 3.83 6.45
N ILE A 202 -22.87 3.73 5.70
CA ILE A 202 -22.54 4.69 4.64
C ILE A 202 -23.58 4.62 3.52
N ALA A 203 -23.94 3.43 3.04
CA ALA A 203 -24.94 3.27 2.01
C ALA A 203 -26.34 3.78 2.44
N GLU A 204 -26.68 3.69 3.72
CA GLU A 204 -27.89 4.26 4.29
C GLU A 204 -27.80 5.80 4.37
N LYS A 205 -26.72 6.31 4.96
CA LYS A 205 -26.55 7.76 5.22
C LYS A 205 -26.53 8.59 3.95
N TRP A 206 -25.94 8.09 2.87
CA TRP A 206 -25.88 8.77 1.56
C TRP A 206 -27.00 8.35 0.61
N GLY A 207 -27.93 7.51 1.06
CA GLY A 207 -29.12 7.13 0.29
C GLY A 207 -28.83 6.23 -0.92
N TYR A 208 -27.70 5.50 -0.94
CA TYR A 208 -27.38 4.60 -2.04
C TYR A 208 -28.35 3.41 -2.06
N THR A 209 -28.90 3.13 -3.23
CA THR A 209 -29.76 1.96 -3.44
C THR A 209 -28.92 0.71 -3.72
N ARG A 210 -29.46 -0.46 -3.43
CA ARG A 210 -28.85 -1.75 -3.79
C ARG A 210 -28.51 -1.79 -5.29
N ARG A 211 -29.40 -1.33 -6.16
CA ARG A 211 -29.22 -1.31 -7.61
C ARG A 211 -27.99 -0.47 -8.02
N GLN A 212 -27.82 0.72 -7.47
CA GLN A 212 -26.65 1.56 -7.76
C GLN A 212 -25.33 0.89 -7.36
N LEU A 213 -25.30 0.21 -6.21
CA LEU A 213 -24.10 -0.51 -5.74
C LEU A 213 -23.78 -1.71 -6.63
N ASP A 214 -24.80 -2.43 -7.10
CA ASP A 214 -24.65 -3.57 -8.00
C ASP A 214 -24.22 -3.13 -9.41
N GLU A 215 -24.73 -2.01 -9.91
CA GLU A 215 -24.31 -1.40 -11.19
C GLU A 215 -22.84 -0.97 -11.15
N PHE A 216 -22.40 -0.35 -10.05
CA PHE A 216 -21.01 -0.02 -9.86
C PHE A 216 -20.13 -1.27 -9.85
N ALA A 217 -20.53 -2.32 -9.12
CA ALA A 217 -19.80 -3.57 -9.05
C ALA A 217 -19.70 -4.27 -10.42
N ALA A 218 -20.79 -4.31 -11.17
CA ALA A 218 -20.81 -4.86 -12.53
C ALA A 218 -19.90 -4.04 -13.47
N ALA A 219 -19.89 -2.72 -13.35
CA ALA A 219 -18.99 -1.86 -14.13
C ALA A 219 -17.51 -2.11 -13.78
N SER A 220 -17.16 -2.33 -12.50
CA SER A 220 -15.81 -2.71 -12.10
C SER A 220 -15.37 -4.03 -12.75
N GLN A 221 -16.25 -5.05 -12.76
CA GLN A 221 -15.99 -6.34 -13.41
C GLN A 221 -15.76 -6.18 -14.93
N LEU A 222 -16.58 -5.39 -15.58
CA LEU A 222 -16.46 -5.13 -17.03
C LEU A 222 -15.17 -4.39 -17.38
N LYS A 223 -14.80 -3.36 -16.60
CA LYS A 223 -13.55 -2.62 -16.76
C LYS A 223 -12.35 -3.55 -16.60
N ALA A 224 -12.32 -4.39 -15.57
CA ALA A 224 -11.24 -5.36 -15.33
C ALA A 224 -11.14 -6.40 -16.45
N ALA A 225 -12.26 -6.94 -16.91
CA ALA A 225 -12.28 -7.89 -18.02
C ALA A 225 -11.71 -7.29 -19.30
N ASN A 226 -12.14 -6.07 -19.66
CA ASN A 226 -11.63 -5.33 -20.81
C ASN A 226 -10.12 -5.03 -20.70
N ALA A 227 -9.64 -4.62 -19.52
CA ALA A 227 -8.24 -4.36 -19.30
C ALA A 227 -7.37 -5.64 -19.45
N ILE A 228 -7.86 -6.76 -18.94
CA ILE A 228 -7.20 -8.07 -19.08
C ILE A 228 -7.18 -8.51 -20.54
N GLU A 229 -8.29 -8.41 -21.26
CA GLU A 229 -8.40 -8.81 -22.68
C GLU A 229 -7.45 -7.98 -23.56
N LYS A 230 -7.36 -6.67 -23.29
CA LYS A 230 -6.48 -5.73 -24.01
C LYS A 230 -5.03 -5.76 -23.55
N GLY A 231 -4.68 -6.57 -22.55
CA GLY A 231 -3.32 -6.69 -22.03
C GLY A 231 -2.79 -5.46 -21.26
N TYR A 232 -3.67 -4.61 -20.74
CA TYR A 232 -3.26 -3.38 -20.03
C TYR A 232 -2.41 -3.64 -18.80
N PHE A 233 -2.59 -4.79 -18.15
CA PHE A 233 -1.81 -5.20 -16.97
C PHE A 233 -0.49 -5.91 -17.29
N ALA A 234 -0.19 -6.21 -18.56
CA ALA A 234 0.98 -7.03 -18.93
C ALA A 234 2.31 -6.44 -18.44
N ARG A 235 2.44 -5.10 -18.42
CA ARG A 235 3.66 -4.42 -17.99
C ARG A 235 3.81 -4.29 -16.48
N GLU A 236 2.72 -4.33 -15.71
CA GLU A 236 2.77 -4.22 -14.25
C GLU A 236 2.88 -5.60 -13.57
N ILE A 237 2.40 -6.66 -14.20
CA ILE A 237 2.42 -8.00 -13.62
C ILE A 237 3.79 -8.66 -13.82
N LEU A 238 4.33 -9.19 -12.71
CA LEU A 238 5.47 -10.10 -12.71
C LEU A 238 4.94 -11.54 -12.92
N PRO A 239 5.33 -12.24 -14.00
CA PRO A 239 4.98 -13.63 -14.15
C PRO A 239 5.57 -14.49 -13.04
N LEU A 240 4.75 -15.37 -12.47
CA LEU A 240 5.17 -16.37 -11.50
C LEU A 240 4.94 -17.77 -12.09
N TYR A 241 5.56 -18.79 -11.50
CA TYR A 241 5.49 -20.16 -12.01
C TYR A 241 5.14 -21.16 -10.89
N PRO A 242 4.00 -21.00 -10.21
CA PRO A 242 3.58 -21.95 -9.17
C PRO A 242 3.32 -23.32 -9.78
N GLY A 243 3.98 -24.36 -9.24
CA GLY A 243 3.88 -25.73 -9.77
C GLY A 243 4.33 -25.86 -11.25
N GLY A 244 5.22 -24.97 -11.73
CA GLY A 244 5.74 -24.98 -13.10
C GLY A 244 4.80 -24.41 -14.17
N LYS A 245 3.65 -23.86 -13.79
CA LYS A 245 2.69 -23.21 -14.69
C LYS A 245 2.80 -21.70 -14.61
N THR A 246 2.74 -21.03 -15.75
CA THR A 246 2.73 -19.56 -15.81
C THR A 246 1.49 -19.00 -15.11
N PHE A 247 1.70 -18.04 -14.22
CA PHE A 247 0.68 -17.29 -13.53
C PHE A 247 0.97 -15.79 -13.72
N ASP A 248 0.32 -15.17 -14.68
CA ASP A 248 0.51 -13.80 -15.14
C ASP A 248 -0.82 -13.06 -15.37
N ARG A 249 -1.93 -13.64 -14.91
CA ARG A 249 -3.29 -13.10 -15.07
C ARG A 249 -4.06 -13.15 -13.77
N ASP A 250 -4.75 -12.05 -13.44
CA ASP A 250 -5.64 -11.99 -12.27
C ASP A 250 -6.77 -13.04 -12.37
N GLU A 251 -6.95 -13.85 -11.32
CA GLU A 251 -7.90 -14.98 -11.32
C GLU A 251 -9.28 -14.63 -10.78
N HIS A 252 -9.42 -13.51 -10.08
CA HIS A 252 -10.66 -13.16 -9.36
C HIS A 252 -11.76 -12.60 -10.27
N PRO A 253 -11.50 -11.88 -11.39
CA PRO A 253 -12.53 -11.27 -12.22
C PRO A 253 -13.57 -12.25 -12.73
N ARG A 254 -14.84 -11.78 -12.79
CA ARG A 254 -16.00 -12.51 -13.25
C ARG A 254 -16.72 -11.72 -14.37
N PRO A 255 -16.24 -11.80 -15.61
CA PRO A 255 -16.68 -10.92 -16.71
C PRO A 255 -18.15 -11.01 -17.06
N ALA A 256 -18.82 -12.14 -16.73
CA ALA A 256 -20.26 -12.33 -16.96
C ALA A 256 -21.15 -11.70 -15.88
N THR A 257 -20.59 -10.97 -14.91
CA THR A 257 -21.35 -10.33 -13.83
C THR A 257 -22.17 -9.16 -14.37
N THR A 258 -23.46 -9.14 -14.04
CA THR A 258 -24.39 -8.03 -14.32
C THR A 258 -25.09 -7.59 -13.03
N ALA A 259 -25.63 -6.38 -13.01
CA ALA A 259 -26.41 -5.92 -11.87
C ALA A 259 -27.61 -6.84 -11.56
N ASP A 260 -28.22 -7.44 -12.58
CA ASP A 260 -29.36 -8.37 -12.40
C ASP A 260 -28.92 -9.69 -11.76
N THR A 261 -27.74 -10.21 -12.13
CA THR A 261 -27.19 -11.42 -11.46
C THR A 261 -26.75 -11.10 -10.03
N LEU A 262 -26.25 -9.91 -9.75
CA LEU A 262 -25.89 -9.46 -8.41
C LEU A 262 -27.11 -9.25 -7.51
N ALA A 263 -28.25 -8.81 -8.07
CA ALA A 263 -29.50 -8.62 -7.34
C ALA A 263 -30.03 -9.91 -6.67
N LEU A 264 -29.63 -11.07 -7.19
CA LEU A 264 -30.03 -12.38 -6.64
C LEU A 264 -29.21 -12.78 -5.40
N LEU A 265 -28.11 -12.09 -5.11
CA LEU A 265 -27.25 -12.40 -3.96
C LEU A 265 -27.88 -11.87 -2.67
N LYS A 266 -27.81 -12.68 -1.61
CA LYS A 266 -28.30 -12.27 -0.28
C LYS A 266 -27.34 -11.26 0.35
N PRO A 267 -27.84 -10.27 1.11
CA PRO A 267 -27.04 -9.42 1.95
C PRO A 267 -26.14 -10.23 2.89
N LEU A 268 -24.94 -9.71 3.20
CA LEU A 268 -23.95 -10.44 3.99
C LEU A 268 -23.78 -9.87 5.41
N PHE A 269 -23.92 -8.57 5.57
CA PHE A 269 -23.53 -7.88 6.81
C PHE A 269 -24.72 -7.50 7.68
N LYS A 270 -25.90 -7.36 7.09
CA LYS A 270 -27.16 -7.00 7.73
C LYS A 270 -28.30 -7.70 7.00
N GLU A 271 -29.33 -8.16 7.71
CA GLU A 271 -30.44 -8.95 7.12
C GLU A 271 -31.11 -8.23 5.95
N ASP A 272 -31.47 -6.96 6.14
CA ASP A 272 -32.05 -6.08 5.10
C ASP A 272 -30.99 -5.17 4.46
N GLY A 273 -29.74 -5.65 4.41
CA GLY A 273 -28.59 -4.88 3.91
C GLY A 273 -28.58 -4.76 2.38
N LYS A 274 -27.70 -3.89 1.93
CA LYS A 274 -27.46 -3.62 0.51
C LYS A 274 -26.16 -4.25 0.01
N LEU A 275 -25.27 -4.68 0.94
CA LEU A 275 -23.95 -5.20 0.60
C LEU A 275 -23.88 -6.72 0.70
N HIS A 276 -23.15 -7.30 -0.26
CA HIS A 276 -22.93 -8.73 -0.37
C HIS A 276 -21.58 -9.01 -1.03
N ALA A 277 -21.19 -10.28 -1.14
CA ALA A 277 -19.89 -10.67 -1.70
C ALA A 277 -19.64 -10.17 -3.14
N GLY A 278 -20.68 -9.88 -3.91
CA GLY A 278 -20.55 -9.43 -5.31
C GLY A 278 -20.33 -7.92 -5.47
N ASN A 279 -20.65 -7.11 -4.44
CA ASN A 279 -20.42 -5.66 -4.44
C ASN A 279 -19.44 -5.22 -3.31
N SER A 280 -18.66 -6.18 -2.84
CA SER A 280 -17.55 -6.01 -1.89
C SER A 280 -16.28 -6.59 -2.48
N SER A 281 -15.12 -6.18 -1.97
CA SER A 281 -13.82 -6.65 -2.47
C SER A 281 -13.61 -8.15 -2.25
N GLY A 282 -12.91 -8.78 -3.19
CA GLY A 282 -12.57 -10.20 -3.11
C GLY A 282 -11.43 -10.51 -2.14
N ILE A 283 -11.52 -11.67 -1.46
CA ILE A 283 -10.44 -12.27 -0.69
C ILE A 283 -9.49 -12.95 -1.66
N VAL A 284 -8.26 -12.47 -1.75
CA VAL A 284 -7.23 -12.90 -2.71
C VAL A 284 -5.83 -12.88 -2.11
N ASP A 285 -4.87 -13.40 -2.85
CA ASP A 285 -3.47 -13.47 -2.50
C ASP A 285 -2.65 -12.59 -3.47
N GLY A 286 -1.61 -11.90 -2.99
CA GLY A 286 -0.76 -11.12 -3.88
C GLY A 286 0.32 -10.30 -3.16
N ALA A 287 1.28 -9.83 -3.95
CA ALA A 287 2.36 -8.96 -3.50
C ALA A 287 2.66 -7.87 -4.55
N ALA A 288 3.22 -6.75 -4.11
CA ALA A 288 3.68 -5.66 -4.96
C ALA A 288 4.95 -5.03 -4.40
N ALA A 289 5.76 -4.46 -5.30
CA ALA A 289 6.97 -3.73 -4.94
C ALA A 289 7.14 -2.50 -5.84
N VAL A 290 7.58 -1.41 -5.23
CA VAL A 290 7.89 -0.12 -5.85
C VAL A 290 9.32 0.24 -5.50
N VAL A 291 10.16 0.50 -6.50
CA VAL A 291 11.53 0.97 -6.33
C VAL A 291 11.52 2.49 -6.32
N ILE A 292 11.93 3.07 -5.20
CA ILE A 292 11.92 4.51 -4.93
C ILE A 292 13.36 4.97 -4.73
N SER A 293 13.72 6.09 -5.34
CA SER A 293 15.08 6.64 -5.21
C SER A 293 15.05 8.16 -5.08
N THR A 294 16.15 8.75 -4.63
CA THR A 294 16.40 10.16 -4.93
C THR A 294 16.62 10.32 -6.43
N LYS A 295 16.22 11.45 -7.00
CA LYS A 295 16.46 11.74 -8.42
C LYS A 295 17.98 11.71 -8.76
N GLY A 296 18.82 12.22 -7.85
CA GLY A 296 20.28 12.21 -8.00
C GLY A 296 20.84 10.77 -8.05
N ARG A 297 20.41 9.90 -7.13
CA ARG A 297 20.82 8.49 -7.10
C ARG A 297 20.35 7.73 -8.33
N ALA A 298 19.09 7.90 -8.72
CA ALA A 298 18.58 7.29 -9.94
C ALA A 298 19.45 7.67 -11.15
N ARG A 299 19.77 8.97 -11.31
CA ARG A 299 20.65 9.46 -12.38
C ARG A 299 22.05 8.85 -12.32
N SER A 300 22.67 8.79 -11.13
CA SER A 300 24.02 8.22 -10.97
C SER A 300 24.10 6.73 -11.29
N LEU A 301 22.99 6.00 -11.11
CA LEU A 301 22.87 4.59 -11.47
C LEU A 301 22.39 4.36 -12.91
N GLY A 302 22.18 5.41 -13.70
CA GLY A 302 21.65 5.31 -15.06
C GLY A 302 20.19 4.85 -15.13
N LEU A 303 19.44 4.92 -14.03
CA LEU A 303 18.04 4.55 -13.95
C LEU A 303 17.15 5.66 -14.51
N LYS A 304 16.03 5.29 -15.11
CA LYS A 304 15.05 6.23 -15.66
C LYS A 304 13.88 6.40 -14.70
N PRO A 305 13.74 7.58 -14.05
CA PRO A 305 12.54 7.88 -13.27
C PRO A 305 11.28 7.83 -14.15
N ARG A 306 10.24 7.18 -13.65
CA ARG A 306 8.94 7.02 -14.35
C ARG A 306 7.90 8.03 -13.86
N ALA A 307 7.96 8.36 -12.56
CA ALA A 307 7.13 9.39 -11.92
C ALA A 307 7.84 9.91 -10.67
N LYS A 308 7.37 11.03 -10.14
CA LYS A 308 7.73 11.50 -8.79
C LYS A 308 6.52 11.42 -7.86
N ILE A 309 6.78 11.26 -6.57
CA ILE A 309 5.76 11.33 -5.53
C ILE A 309 5.63 12.80 -5.12
N VAL A 310 4.47 13.39 -5.41
CA VAL A 310 4.23 14.84 -5.24
C VAL A 310 3.68 15.15 -3.85
N SER A 311 2.77 14.30 -3.36
CA SER A 311 2.11 14.51 -2.07
C SER A 311 1.72 13.19 -1.42
N MET A 312 1.74 13.19 -0.09
CA MET A 312 1.41 12.04 0.74
C MET A 312 0.61 12.51 1.95
N ALA A 313 -0.60 12.01 2.13
CA ALA A 313 -1.47 12.39 3.24
C ALA A 313 -2.03 11.17 3.97
N VAL A 314 -2.02 11.23 5.29
CA VAL A 314 -2.72 10.29 6.16
C VAL A 314 -3.58 11.09 7.12
N VAL A 315 -4.78 10.60 7.40
CA VAL A 315 -5.74 11.24 8.31
C VAL A 315 -6.46 10.21 9.16
N GLY A 316 -6.86 10.62 10.37
CA GLY A 316 -7.91 9.96 11.14
C GLY A 316 -9.28 10.47 10.70
N SER A 317 -10.30 9.65 10.83
CA SER A 317 -11.71 9.97 10.57
C SER A 317 -12.62 9.29 11.60
N ASP A 318 -13.92 9.44 11.46
CA ASP A 318 -14.88 8.78 12.33
C ASP A 318 -14.66 7.25 12.39
N PRO A 319 -14.40 6.65 13.56
CA PRO A 319 -14.09 5.23 13.67
C PRO A 319 -15.32 4.31 13.50
N VAL A 320 -16.53 4.84 13.59
CA VAL A 320 -17.79 4.09 13.39
C VAL A 320 -18.17 4.05 11.92
N LEU A 321 -18.24 5.20 11.25
CA LEU A 321 -18.39 5.30 9.78
C LEU A 321 -17.10 4.91 9.04
N MET A 322 -16.01 4.79 9.75
CA MET A 322 -14.73 4.17 9.41
C MET A 322 -14.19 4.44 7.99
N LEU A 323 -14.98 4.18 6.96
CA LEU A 323 -14.53 4.09 5.57
C LEU A 323 -14.63 5.42 4.80
N THR A 324 -14.92 6.54 5.48
CA THR A 324 -14.98 7.89 4.89
C THR A 324 -13.61 8.57 4.77
N GLY A 325 -12.57 7.98 5.36
CA GLY A 325 -11.21 8.53 5.42
C GLY A 325 -10.59 8.95 4.08
N PRO A 326 -10.86 8.30 2.93
CA PRO A 326 -10.34 8.72 1.62
C PRO A 326 -10.69 10.17 1.25
N VAL A 327 -11.86 10.67 1.63
CA VAL A 327 -12.30 12.03 1.31
C VAL A 327 -11.36 13.08 1.95
N PRO A 328 -11.20 13.14 3.29
CA PRO A 328 -10.28 14.10 3.90
C PRO A 328 -8.80 13.83 3.55
N ALA A 329 -8.39 12.57 3.31
CA ALA A 329 -7.03 12.25 2.88
C ALA A 329 -6.72 12.83 1.51
N SER A 330 -7.64 12.67 0.54
CA SER A 330 -7.49 13.21 -0.81
C SER A 330 -7.50 14.74 -0.82
N ARG A 331 -8.43 15.38 -0.08
CA ARG A 331 -8.43 16.85 0.08
C ARG A 331 -7.11 17.36 0.63
N LYS A 332 -6.57 16.69 1.66
CA LYS A 332 -5.27 17.05 2.26
C LYS A 332 -4.13 16.88 1.26
N ALA A 333 -4.08 15.76 0.52
CA ALA A 333 -3.03 15.50 -0.47
C ALA A 333 -3.05 16.53 -1.61
N LEU A 334 -4.24 16.88 -2.13
CA LEU A 334 -4.41 17.90 -3.14
C LEU A 334 -3.94 19.27 -2.65
N ALA A 335 -4.37 19.69 -1.45
CA ALA A 335 -3.98 20.95 -0.86
C ALA A 335 -2.47 21.08 -0.61
N GLN A 336 -1.81 19.99 -0.15
CA GLN A 336 -0.36 19.96 0.06
C GLN A 336 0.45 20.10 -1.24
N ALA A 337 -0.14 19.70 -2.38
CA ALA A 337 0.49 19.78 -3.69
C ALA A 337 0.07 21.06 -4.48
N ASP A 338 -0.77 21.90 -3.91
CA ASP A 338 -1.41 23.03 -4.58
C ASP A 338 -2.11 22.59 -5.89
N LEU A 339 -2.85 21.48 -5.80
CA LEU A 339 -3.59 20.87 -6.91
C LEU A 339 -5.08 20.81 -6.60
N THR A 340 -5.86 20.74 -7.66
CA THR A 340 -7.31 20.53 -7.66
C THR A 340 -7.67 19.15 -8.23
N VAL A 341 -8.92 18.73 -8.13
CA VAL A 341 -9.44 17.50 -8.77
C VAL A 341 -9.26 17.55 -10.30
N ALA A 342 -9.37 18.74 -10.91
CA ALA A 342 -9.21 18.90 -12.35
C ALA A 342 -7.79 18.57 -12.84
N ASP A 343 -6.78 18.75 -11.99
CA ASP A 343 -5.37 18.48 -12.28
C ASP A 343 -4.99 17.00 -12.26
N ILE A 344 -5.91 16.12 -11.84
CA ILE A 344 -5.72 14.69 -11.73
C ILE A 344 -6.41 13.98 -12.90
N ASP A 345 -5.66 13.13 -13.58
CA ASP A 345 -6.13 12.38 -14.74
C ASP A 345 -6.75 11.03 -14.36
N VAL A 346 -6.15 10.34 -13.38
CA VAL A 346 -6.56 9.01 -12.91
C VAL A 346 -6.73 9.01 -11.40
N PHE A 347 -7.84 8.45 -10.92
CA PHE A 347 -8.10 8.21 -9.51
C PHE A 347 -8.19 6.70 -9.26
N GLU A 348 -7.24 6.15 -8.50
CA GLU A 348 -7.30 4.79 -7.99
C GLU A 348 -7.85 4.82 -6.56
N ILE A 349 -9.14 4.55 -6.42
CA ILE A 349 -9.87 4.53 -5.15
C ILE A 349 -10.16 3.09 -4.79
N ASN A 350 -9.62 2.59 -3.69
CA ASN A 350 -9.81 1.19 -3.31
C ASN A 350 -11.30 0.84 -3.14
N GLU A 351 -11.74 -0.18 -3.84
CA GLU A 351 -13.11 -0.68 -3.81
C GLU A 351 -13.30 -1.74 -2.70
N ALA A 352 -13.03 -1.37 -1.43
CA ALA A 352 -13.31 -2.29 -0.33
C ALA A 352 -14.79 -2.72 -0.32
N PHE A 353 -15.68 -1.76 -0.57
CA PHE A 353 -17.13 -1.92 -0.76
C PHE A 353 -17.60 -0.89 -1.79
N ALA A 354 -18.61 -1.21 -2.58
CA ALA A 354 -19.11 -0.35 -3.66
C ALA A 354 -19.48 1.09 -3.23
N PRO A 355 -20.08 1.37 -2.06
CA PRO A 355 -20.41 2.74 -1.66
C PRO A 355 -19.18 3.65 -1.48
N ILE A 356 -17.97 3.10 -1.26
CA ILE A 356 -16.80 3.91 -0.94
C ILE A 356 -16.30 4.73 -2.13
N PRO A 357 -15.97 4.15 -3.30
CA PRO A 357 -15.55 4.97 -4.44
C PRO A 357 -16.67 5.89 -4.95
N ILE A 358 -17.94 5.48 -4.86
CA ILE A 358 -19.09 6.33 -5.21
C ILE A 358 -19.13 7.57 -4.30
N LEU A 359 -19.00 7.37 -2.98
CA LEU A 359 -18.94 8.44 -1.98
C LEU A 359 -17.77 9.39 -2.25
N VAL A 360 -16.57 8.85 -2.43
CA VAL A 360 -15.37 9.66 -2.65
C VAL A 360 -15.50 10.51 -3.92
N ALA A 361 -15.99 9.90 -5.01
CA ALA A 361 -16.22 10.61 -6.26
C ALA A 361 -17.25 11.74 -6.10
N ALA A 362 -18.37 11.48 -5.44
CA ALA A 362 -19.41 12.48 -5.20
C ALA A 362 -18.92 13.64 -4.29
N GLU A 363 -18.26 13.33 -3.19
CA GLU A 363 -17.76 14.30 -2.21
C GLU A 363 -16.62 15.21 -2.74
N LEU A 364 -15.85 14.71 -3.70
CA LEU A 364 -14.75 15.45 -4.32
C LEU A 364 -15.10 16.03 -5.69
N GLY A 365 -16.25 15.69 -6.27
CA GLY A 365 -16.63 16.10 -7.62
C GLY A 365 -15.78 15.42 -8.70
N ILE A 366 -15.38 14.16 -8.48
CA ILE A 366 -14.56 13.39 -9.44
C ILE A 366 -15.47 12.79 -10.52
N PRO A 367 -15.21 13.02 -11.81
CA PRO A 367 -15.89 12.33 -12.89
C PRO A 367 -15.66 10.81 -12.81
N MET A 368 -16.73 10.01 -12.86
CA MET A 368 -16.67 8.55 -12.68
C MET A 368 -15.83 7.82 -13.74
N GLU A 369 -15.67 8.39 -14.91
CA GLU A 369 -14.78 7.88 -15.96
C GLU A 369 -13.29 7.93 -15.59
N LYS A 370 -12.89 8.83 -14.70
CA LYS A 370 -11.54 8.91 -14.15
C LYS A 370 -11.29 7.94 -12.98
N VAL A 371 -12.34 7.33 -12.43
CA VAL A 371 -12.26 6.43 -11.28
C VAL A 371 -12.03 5.00 -11.73
N ASN A 372 -10.93 4.39 -11.26
CA ASN A 372 -10.59 3.00 -11.49
C ASN A 372 -10.81 2.59 -12.96
N PRO A 373 -10.10 3.18 -13.93
CA PRO A 373 -10.38 2.97 -15.35
C PRO A 373 -10.24 1.52 -15.79
N ASN A 374 -9.44 0.73 -15.09
CA ASN A 374 -9.18 -0.69 -15.36
C ASN A 374 -9.89 -1.64 -14.36
N GLY A 375 -10.93 -1.15 -13.67
CA GLY A 375 -11.60 -1.88 -12.60
C GLY A 375 -10.82 -1.83 -11.29
N GLY A 376 -11.44 -2.22 -10.18
CA GLY A 376 -10.85 -2.14 -8.85
C GLY A 376 -11.01 -3.42 -8.05
N ALA A 377 -10.94 -3.32 -6.73
CA ALA A 377 -10.85 -4.46 -5.81
C ALA A 377 -12.10 -5.36 -5.80
N ILE A 378 -13.26 -4.88 -6.20
CA ILE A 378 -14.46 -5.72 -6.37
C ILE A 378 -14.22 -6.77 -7.45
N ALA A 379 -13.62 -6.37 -8.56
CA ALA A 379 -13.30 -7.26 -9.67
C ALA A 379 -11.96 -7.99 -9.45
N LEU A 380 -10.91 -7.26 -9.10
CA LEU A 380 -9.54 -7.77 -9.06
C LEU A 380 -9.18 -8.40 -7.72
N GLY A 381 -9.87 -8.05 -6.62
CA GLY A 381 -9.56 -8.49 -5.27
C GLY A 381 -8.68 -7.53 -4.48
N HIS A 382 -8.62 -7.74 -3.14
CA HIS A 382 -7.99 -6.84 -2.18
C HIS A 382 -7.04 -7.60 -1.24
N PRO A 383 -5.80 -7.92 -1.68
CA PRO A 383 -4.79 -8.47 -0.79
C PRO A 383 -4.27 -7.34 0.10
N LEU A 384 -4.85 -7.21 1.31
CA LEU A 384 -4.87 -6.03 2.17
C LEU A 384 -3.54 -5.25 2.21
N GLY A 385 -2.46 -5.92 2.67
CA GLY A 385 -1.14 -5.30 2.84
C GLY A 385 -0.44 -4.92 1.55
N ALA A 386 -0.80 -5.54 0.42
CA ALA A 386 -0.21 -5.25 -0.89
C ALA A 386 -0.99 -4.21 -1.69
N THR A 387 -2.29 -4.03 -1.40
CA THR A 387 -3.22 -3.31 -2.30
C THR A 387 -2.77 -1.90 -2.61
N GLY A 388 -2.31 -1.13 -1.63
CA GLY A 388 -1.91 0.26 -1.89
C GLY A 388 -0.77 0.39 -2.89
N ALA A 389 0.22 -0.49 -2.84
CA ALA A 389 1.31 -0.55 -3.83
C ALA A 389 0.83 -1.08 -5.19
N MET A 390 -0.14 -2.01 -5.22
CA MET A 390 -0.77 -2.48 -6.45
C MET A 390 -1.54 -1.37 -7.18
N LEU A 391 -2.32 -0.57 -6.44
CA LEU A 391 -3.05 0.56 -7.01
C LEU A 391 -2.09 1.62 -7.57
N LEU A 392 -0.97 1.89 -6.87
CA LEU A 392 0.06 2.80 -7.38
C LEU A 392 0.70 2.25 -8.65
N ALA A 393 1.02 0.95 -8.72
CA ALA A 393 1.54 0.32 -9.93
C ALA A 393 0.54 0.45 -11.09
N SER A 394 -0.74 0.11 -10.86
CA SER A 394 -1.79 0.23 -11.89
C SER A 394 -1.97 1.68 -12.36
N ALA A 395 -1.99 2.65 -11.43
CA ALA A 395 -2.06 4.07 -11.75
C ALA A 395 -0.90 4.53 -12.64
N LEU A 396 0.34 4.17 -12.27
CA LEU A 396 1.54 4.54 -13.03
C LEU A 396 1.50 3.97 -14.46
N HIS A 397 1.18 2.69 -14.59
CA HIS A 397 1.10 2.03 -15.88
C HIS A 397 -0.05 2.57 -16.76
N GLU A 398 -1.18 2.94 -16.14
CA GLU A 398 -2.30 3.55 -16.85
C GLU A 398 -1.93 4.95 -17.38
N LEU A 399 -1.30 5.77 -16.56
CA LEU A 399 -0.80 7.09 -16.98
C LEU A 399 0.20 6.96 -18.14
N GLU A 400 1.08 5.95 -18.11
CA GLU A 400 2.03 5.70 -19.22
C GLU A 400 1.32 5.25 -20.48
N ARG A 401 0.37 4.31 -20.37
CA ARG A 401 -0.39 3.76 -21.48
C ARG A 401 -1.20 4.81 -22.22
N THR A 402 -1.79 5.75 -21.46
CA THR A 402 -2.68 6.80 -22.00
C THR A 402 -1.97 8.11 -22.31
N GLY A 403 -0.68 8.23 -21.98
CA GLY A 403 0.06 9.48 -22.12
C GLY A 403 -0.34 10.55 -21.10
N GLN A 404 -1.15 10.21 -20.09
CA GLN A 404 -1.62 11.09 -19.03
C GLN A 404 -0.52 11.36 -18.00
N ARG A 405 -0.76 12.33 -17.10
CA ARG A 405 0.30 12.88 -16.25
C ARG A 405 0.18 12.52 -14.79
N ARG A 406 -0.97 12.78 -14.15
CA ARG A 406 -1.10 12.67 -12.69
C ARG A 406 -2.14 11.67 -12.25
N ALA A 407 -1.83 10.94 -11.18
CA ALA A 407 -2.79 10.09 -10.51
C ALA A 407 -2.84 10.36 -9.00
N LEU A 408 -4.04 10.19 -8.43
CA LEU A 408 -4.28 10.16 -7.00
C LEU A 408 -4.72 8.76 -6.59
N ILE A 409 -4.00 8.15 -5.65
CA ILE A 409 -4.27 6.83 -5.10
C ILE A 409 -4.78 7.01 -3.68
N THR A 410 -5.94 6.42 -3.33
CA THR A 410 -6.51 6.54 -1.98
C THR A 410 -7.20 5.27 -1.50
N LEU A 411 -7.10 5.01 -0.20
CA LEU A 411 -7.72 3.87 0.45
C LEU A 411 -8.40 4.27 1.76
N CYS A 412 -9.56 3.66 2.02
CA CYS A 412 -10.15 3.61 3.33
C CYS A 412 -9.41 2.58 4.20
N ILE A 413 -9.39 2.82 5.50
CA ILE A 413 -8.57 2.05 6.45
C ILE A 413 -9.42 1.77 7.69
N GLY A 414 -9.29 0.57 8.21
CA GLY A 414 -9.96 0.15 9.45
C GLY A 414 -9.75 1.13 10.62
N TYR A 415 -10.68 1.16 11.55
CA TYR A 415 -10.72 2.09 12.70
C TYR A 415 -10.80 3.58 12.34
N GLY A 416 -11.28 3.93 11.14
CA GLY A 416 -11.48 5.33 10.77
C GLY A 416 -10.20 6.07 10.43
N MET A 417 -9.53 5.63 9.38
CA MET A 417 -8.37 6.32 8.79
C MET A 417 -8.52 6.39 7.27
N GLY A 418 -7.76 7.29 6.65
CA GLY A 418 -7.60 7.39 5.20
C GLY A 418 -6.17 7.73 4.82
N ILE A 419 -5.77 7.28 3.65
CA ILE A 419 -4.46 7.57 3.06
C ILE A 419 -4.64 8.00 1.61
N ALA A 420 -3.86 8.98 1.17
CA ALA A 420 -3.81 9.39 -0.23
C ALA A 420 -2.37 9.73 -0.64
N THR A 421 -2.03 9.40 -1.89
CA THR A 421 -0.73 9.71 -2.49
C THR A 421 -0.95 10.22 -3.91
N ILE A 422 -0.27 11.29 -4.30
CA ILE A 422 -0.29 11.83 -5.65
C ILE A 422 1.05 11.57 -6.31
N ILE A 423 1.02 11.02 -7.52
CA ILE A 423 2.19 10.83 -8.39
C ILE A 423 2.06 11.71 -9.64
N ASP A 424 3.20 12.18 -10.17
CA ASP A 424 3.29 12.99 -11.39
C ASP A 424 4.39 12.42 -12.29
N ARG A 425 4.07 12.13 -13.55
CA ARG A 425 5.03 11.62 -14.53
C ARG A 425 5.99 12.70 -15.09
N LYS A 426 5.72 13.96 -14.80
CA LYS A 426 6.67 15.03 -15.14
C LYS A 426 7.83 15.02 -14.14
N VAL A 427 8.91 14.35 -14.51
CA VAL A 427 10.18 14.34 -13.79
C VAL A 427 11.16 15.14 -14.64
N ASP A 428 11.44 16.38 -14.23
CA ASP A 428 12.32 17.32 -14.95
C ASP A 428 13.80 16.92 -14.89
#